data_4ec2f0b5b3fa78f3b78b09c1ca57ac76
#
_entry.id   4ec2f0b5b3fa78f3b78b09c1ca57ac76
#
_cell.length_a   1.000
_cell.length_b   1.000
_cell.length_c   1.000
_cell.angle_alpha   90.00
_cell.angle_beta   90.00
_cell.angle_gamma   90.00
#
_symmetry.space_group_name_H-M   'P 1'
#
loop_
_entity.id
_entity.type
_entity.pdbx_description
1 polymer ?
#
loop_
_entity_poly.entity_id
_entity_poly.type
_entity_poly.pdbx_seq_one_letter_code
_entity_poly.pdbx_strand_id
1 'polypeptide(L)'
;MTYPDGRTVYYGYDEQVRLSELKEGDSIITYGYDSFGRLKEKNFPNGMRTTYHYDRKDQLTELLHQDQEGILDRYTYLYDLLGNKTGITKERRGLERESGHYRYGYDALGRLSEIQKDGEIQYRYGYDAFGNRTWKEESGEQTSYQYNALNQMVSERQGEIRKEYGYDKRGNLTAILENGAWKKRYVYGAMNRLEEAVDAAGKQARYQYNGLGHRVGKQEGVLPKEKLEKLDPQRRVGMEIGNSRQITYTLDL
;
A
#
# COMPACT_ATOMS: atom_id res chain seq x y z
N MET A 1 24.07 18.98 -5.19
CA MET A 1 23.58 18.10 -6.28
C MET A 1 22.76 18.97 -7.20
N THR A 2 23.05 18.93 -8.53
CA THR A 2 22.30 19.71 -9.52
C THR A 2 21.44 18.74 -10.35
N TYR A 3 20.16 19.04 -10.45
CA TYR A 3 19.19 18.27 -11.24
C TYR A 3 19.18 18.70 -12.70
N PRO A 4 18.67 17.87 -13.65
CA PRO A 4 18.62 18.21 -15.07
C PRO A 4 17.80 19.47 -15.40
N ASP A 5 16.86 19.87 -14.54
CA ASP A 5 16.07 21.10 -14.65
C ASP A 5 16.79 22.35 -14.13
N GLY A 6 18.06 22.22 -13.70
CA GLY A 6 18.90 23.30 -13.20
C GLY A 6 18.75 23.60 -11.72
N ARG A 7 17.83 22.95 -10.99
CA ARG A 7 17.69 23.09 -9.52
C ARG A 7 18.94 22.54 -8.85
N THR A 8 19.42 23.24 -7.83
CA THR A 8 20.57 22.81 -7.04
C THR A 8 20.18 22.65 -5.59
N VAL A 9 20.41 21.46 -5.03
CA VAL A 9 20.20 21.13 -3.63
C VAL A 9 21.55 20.92 -2.95
N TYR A 10 21.72 21.62 -1.83
CA TYR A 10 22.89 21.51 -0.95
C TYR A 10 22.54 20.65 0.26
N TYR A 11 23.46 19.79 0.64
CA TYR A 11 23.36 18.90 1.81
C TYR A 11 24.45 19.29 2.80
N GLY A 12 24.08 19.74 3.99
CA GLY A 12 24.96 19.99 5.11
C GLY A 12 24.98 18.79 6.05
N TYR A 13 26.11 18.56 6.69
CA TYR A 13 26.31 17.45 7.63
C TYR A 13 26.89 17.98 8.93
N ASP A 14 26.56 17.34 10.03
CA ASP A 14 27.15 17.63 11.33
C ASP A 14 28.55 16.97 11.49
N GLU A 15 29.17 17.16 12.65
CA GLU A 15 30.50 16.60 12.95
C GLU A 15 30.54 15.07 12.96
N GLN A 16 29.37 14.42 13.11
CA GLN A 16 29.22 12.95 13.05
C GLN A 16 28.81 12.46 11.65
N VAL A 17 28.90 13.34 10.63
CA VAL A 17 28.55 13.05 9.23
C VAL A 17 27.07 12.65 9.04
N ARG A 18 26.17 13.17 9.90
CA ARG A 18 24.71 13.01 9.75
C ARG A 18 24.15 14.25 9.06
N LEU A 19 23.12 14.06 8.22
CA LEU A 19 22.46 15.17 7.50
C LEU A 19 21.88 16.18 8.49
N SER A 20 22.45 17.37 8.56
CA SER A 20 21.99 18.46 9.45
C SER A 20 21.18 19.53 8.74
N GLU A 21 21.39 19.69 7.44
CA GLU A 21 20.73 20.73 6.64
C GLU A 21 20.50 20.24 5.19
N LEU A 22 19.35 20.62 4.64
CA LEU A 22 19.04 20.51 3.22
C LEU A 22 18.58 21.88 2.73
N LYS A 23 19.26 22.45 1.73
CA LYS A 23 18.97 23.79 1.21
C LYS A 23 18.71 23.76 -0.29
N GLU A 24 17.57 24.37 -0.70
CA GLU A 24 17.21 24.62 -2.10
C GLU A 24 16.76 26.08 -2.22
N GLY A 25 17.55 26.91 -2.89
CA GLY A 25 17.33 28.37 -2.90
C GLY A 25 17.31 28.95 -1.49
N ASP A 26 16.22 29.63 -1.11
CA ASP A 26 16.01 30.19 0.23
C ASP A 26 15.32 29.19 1.19
N SER A 27 14.89 28.05 0.70
CA SER A 27 14.24 27.01 1.51
C SER A 27 15.30 26.17 2.24
N ILE A 28 15.22 26.14 3.56
CA ILE A 28 16.15 25.40 4.43
C ILE A 28 15.35 24.45 5.31
N ILE A 29 15.70 23.19 5.28
CA ILE A 29 15.21 22.15 6.22
C ILE A 29 16.38 21.78 7.11
N THR A 30 16.19 21.81 8.44
CA THR A 30 17.23 21.40 9.39
C THR A 30 16.84 20.11 10.12
N TYR A 31 17.83 19.34 10.51
CA TYR A 31 17.71 18.07 11.20
C TYR A 31 18.52 18.11 12.49
N GLY A 32 17.90 17.75 13.60
CA GLY A 32 18.54 17.60 14.90
C GLY A 32 18.49 16.16 15.39
N TYR A 33 19.52 15.75 16.11
CA TYR A 33 19.67 14.39 16.61
C TYR A 33 19.80 14.38 18.13
N ASP A 34 19.43 13.28 18.76
CA ASP A 34 19.68 13.08 20.18
C ASP A 34 21.10 12.56 20.44
N SER A 35 21.44 12.36 21.71
CA SER A 35 22.78 11.88 22.13
C SER A 35 23.10 10.44 21.65
N PHE A 36 22.10 9.68 21.22
CA PHE A 36 22.26 8.34 20.65
C PHE A 36 22.33 8.35 19.13
N GLY A 37 22.25 9.53 18.49
CA GLY A 37 22.31 9.67 17.03
C GLY A 37 20.97 9.45 16.32
N ARG A 38 19.86 9.33 17.06
CA ARG A 38 18.53 9.18 16.48
C ARG A 38 17.96 10.54 16.10
N LEU A 39 17.19 10.60 15.01
CA LEU A 39 16.53 11.84 14.58
C LEU A 39 15.57 12.33 15.69
N LYS A 40 15.84 13.52 16.24
CA LYS A 40 15.06 14.13 17.30
C LYS A 40 14.10 15.20 16.79
N GLU A 41 14.54 15.96 15.80
CA GLU A 41 13.72 17.04 15.24
C GLU A 41 14.04 17.33 13.78
N LYS A 42 13.04 17.89 13.10
CA LYS A 42 13.12 18.39 11.74
C LYS A 42 12.36 19.70 11.66
N ASN A 43 13.02 20.77 11.21
CA ASN A 43 12.39 22.09 11.06
C ASN A 43 12.29 22.43 9.57
N PHE A 44 11.13 22.97 9.18
CA PHE A 44 10.81 23.31 7.81
C PHE A 44 10.77 24.84 7.62
N PRO A 45 11.05 25.36 6.40
CA PRO A 45 11.10 26.79 6.12
C PRO A 45 9.76 27.51 6.33
N ASN A 46 8.64 26.78 6.26
CA ASN A 46 7.28 27.31 6.52
C ASN A 46 6.91 27.40 8.01
N GLY A 47 7.86 27.19 8.92
CA GLY A 47 7.64 27.19 10.35
C GLY A 47 7.09 25.91 10.94
N MET A 48 6.85 24.87 10.11
CA MET A 48 6.51 23.55 10.63
C MET A 48 7.70 22.91 11.32
N ARG A 49 7.42 22.18 12.39
CA ARG A 49 8.40 21.38 13.14
C ARG A 49 7.86 19.97 13.36
N THR A 50 8.73 18.99 13.18
CA THR A 50 8.47 17.59 13.57
C THR A 50 9.43 17.19 14.66
N THR A 51 8.93 16.60 15.76
CA THR A 51 9.75 16.05 16.84
C THR A 51 9.48 14.56 17.04
N TYR A 52 10.53 13.86 17.47
CA TYR A 52 10.55 12.41 17.65
C TYR A 52 11.06 12.10 19.05
N HIS A 53 10.33 11.29 19.80
CA HIS A 53 10.75 10.79 21.10
C HIS A 53 10.87 9.26 21.06
N TYR A 54 11.87 8.75 21.76
CA TYR A 54 12.19 7.32 21.77
C TYR A 54 12.36 6.82 23.21
N ASP A 55 12.07 5.55 23.40
CA ASP A 55 12.40 4.87 24.63
C ASP A 55 13.87 4.37 24.66
N ARG A 56 14.20 3.62 25.72
CA ARG A 56 15.54 3.03 25.91
C ARG A 56 15.81 1.83 24.99
N LYS A 57 14.79 1.32 24.27
CA LYS A 57 14.90 0.23 23.30
C LYS A 57 14.90 0.75 21.85
N ASP A 58 15.09 2.06 21.66
CA ASP A 58 15.04 2.76 20.37
C ASP A 58 13.69 2.71 19.65
N GLN A 59 12.61 2.43 20.40
CA GLN A 59 11.25 2.46 19.87
C GLN A 59 10.71 3.89 19.90
N LEU A 60 10.10 4.34 18.81
CA LEU A 60 9.47 5.65 18.71
C LEU A 60 8.23 5.70 19.62
N THR A 61 8.26 6.53 20.66
CA THR A 61 7.15 6.67 21.62
C THR A 61 6.24 7.85 21.30
N GLU A 62 6.74 8.88 20.65
CA GLU A 62 5.94 10.02 20.19
C GLU A 62 6.49 10.58 18.87
N LEU A 63 5.58 10.92 17.98
CA LEU A 63 5.80 11.72 16.77
C LEU A 63 4.86 12.91 16.84
N LEU A 64 5.42 14.12 16.79
CA LEU A 64 4.66 15.35 16.90
C LEU A 64 4.98 16.28 15.73
N HIS A 65 3.94 16.68 15.00
CA HIS A 65 3.98 17.73 13.98
C HIS A 65 3.30 18.99 14.53
N GLN A 66 4.00 20.12 14.44
CA GLN A 66 3.50 21.42 14.90
C GLN A 66 3.72 22.48 13.81
N ASP A 67 2.86 23.47 13.82
CA ASP A 67 3.02 24.70 13.06
C ASP A 67 2.83 25.92 13.99
N GLN A 68 2.65 27.11 13.45
CA GLN A 68 2.47 28.35 14.22
C GLN A 68 1.16 28.38 15.01
N GLU A 69 0.16 27.57 14.62
CA GLU A 69 -1.13 27.44 15.30
C GLU A 69 -1.13 26.37 16.41
N GLY A 70 -0.03 25.64 16.56
CA GLY A 70 0.15 24.59 17.56
C GLY A 70 0.25 23.19 16.97
N ILE A 71 -0.36 22.22 17.66
CA ILE A 71 -0.30 20.80 17.24
C ILE A 71 -1.11 20.60 15.95
N LEU A 72 -0.45 20.09 14.92
CA LEU A 72 -1.06 19.63 13.68
C LEU A 72 -1.43 18.15 13.80
N ASP A 73 -0.44 17.30 14.12
CA ASP A 73 -0.61 15.87 14.35
C ASP A 73 0.27 15.43 15.52
N ARG A 74 -0.30 14.62 16.42
CA ARG A 74 0.45 13.90 17.46
C ARG A 74 0.10 12.43 17.41
N TYR A 75 1.14 11.60 17.48
CA TYR A 75 1.02 10.14 17.57
C TYR A 75 1.83 9.66 18.78
N THR A 76 1.17 9.00 19.72
CA THR A 76 1.84 8.36 20.87
C THR A 76 1.72 6.86 20.72
N TYR A 77 2.80 6.12 20.88
CA TYR A 77 2.89 4.68 20.62
C TYR A 77 3.16 3.89 21.90
N LEU A 78 2.52 2.75 22.02
CA LEU A 78 2.74 1.76 23.07
C LEU A 78 3.22 0.45 22.44
N TYR A 79 4.12 -0.24 23.14
CA TYR A 79 4.72 -1.49 22.68
C TYR A 79 4.67 -2.55 23.76
N ASP A 80 4.65 -3.81 23.37
CA ASP A 80 4.87 -4.93 24.26
C ASP A 80 6.37 -5.22 24.46
N LEU A 81 6.67 -6.27 25.24
CA LEU A 81 8.06 -6.66 25.50
C LEU A 81 8.79 -7.19 24.26
N LEU A 82 8.06 -7.69 23.28
CA LEU A 82 8.58 -8.21 22.00
C LEU A 82 8.77 -7.10 20.96
N GLY A 83 8.31 -5.86 21.24
CA GLY A 83 8.39 -4.74 20.32
C GLY A 83 7.20 -4.60 19.39
N ASN A 84 6.15 -5.40 19.56
CA ASN A 84 4.93 -5.21 18.80
C ASN A 84 4.19 -3.96 19.30
N LYS A 85 3.67 -3.18 18.39
CA LYS A 85 2.91 -1.97 18.69
C LYS A 85 1.53 -2.34 19.24
N THR A 86 1.28 -2.14 20.54
CA THR A 86 0.02 -2.49 21.21
C THR A 86 -0.97 -1.33 21.26
N GLY A 87 -0.53 -0.10 21.02
CA GLY A 87 -1.43 1.04 20.99
C GLY A 87 -0.87 2.23 20.23
N ILE A 88 -1.80 3.04 19.71
CA ILE A 88 -1.51 4.37 19.14
C ILE A 88 -2.61 5.31 19.63
N THR A 89 -2.22 6.42 20.24
CA THR A 89 -3.10 7.58 20.41
C THR A 89 -2.80 8.55 19.27
N LYS A 90 -3.84 8.97 18.56
CA LYS A 90 -3.76 9.93 17.47
C LYS A 90 -4.55 11.17 17.83
N GLU A 91 -3.91 12.34 17.73
CA GLU A 91 -4.51 13.66 17.82
C GLU A 91 -4.20 14.38 16.50
N ARG A 92 -5.22 14.70 15.70
CA ARG A 92 -5.06 15.24 14.36
C ARG A 92 -5.99 16.41 14.16
N ARG A 93 -5.43 17.62 13.98
CA ARG A 93 -6.20 18.84 13.78
C ARG A 93 -6.96 18.80 12.44
N GLY A 94 -8.27 19.00 12.49
CA GLY A 94 -9.16 18.95 11.32
C GLY A 94 -9.45 17.52 10.81
N LEU A 95 -8.99 16.48 11.52
CA LEU A 95 -9.23 15.08 11.19
C LEU A 95 -9.69 14.28 12.42
N GLU A 96 -10.73 14.81 13.10
CA GLU A 96 -11.24 14.26 14.36
C GLU A 96 -11.70 12.81 14.23
N ARG A 97 -12.27 12.43 13.05
CA ARG A 97 -12.68 11.04 12.78
C ARG A 97 -11.51 10.06 12.76
N GLU A 98 -10.30 10.53 12.46
CA GLU A 98 -9.08 9.72 12.44
C GLU A 98 -8.31 9.81 13.76
N SER A 99 -8.67 10.75 14.66
CA SER A 99 -8.16 10.87 16.01
C SER A 99 -8.78 9.79 16.91
N GLY A 100 -8.14 9.51 18.04
CA GLY A 100 -8.63 8.54 19.04
C GLY A 100 -7.55 7.57 19.52
N HIS A 101 -7.99 6.63 20.34
CA HIS A 101 -7.13 5.62 20.95
C HIS A 101 -7.29 4.28 20.24
N TYR A 102 -6.25 3.84 19.56
CA TYR A 102 -6.20 2.56 18.87
C TYR A 102 -5.47 1.54 19.74
N ARG A 103 -6.01 0.32 19.84
CA ARG A 103 -5.35 -0.83 20.46
C ARG A 103 -5.21 -1.96 19.46
N TYR A 104 -4.10 -2.66 19.54
CA TYR A 104 -3.75 -3.78 18.67
C TYR A 104 -3.51 -5.02 19.50
N GLY A 105 -4.26 -6.08 19.21
CA GLY A 105 -4.09 -7.41 19.78
C GLY A 105 -3.35 -8.32 18.80
N TYR A 106 -2.57 -9.25 19.34
CA TYR A 106 -1.80 -10.21 18.57
C TYR A 106 -2.10 -11.63 19.04
N ASP A 107 -2.02 -12.59 18.13
CA ASP A 107 -2.10 -14.00 18.48
C ASP A 107 -0.76 -14.51 19.06
N ALA A 108 -0.73 -15.79 19.46
CA ALA A 108 0.45 -16.42 20.05
C ALA A 108 1.68 -16.47 19.12
N LEU A 109 1.49 -16.27 17.81
CA LEU A 109 2.56 -16.20 16.82
C LEU A 109 2.95 -14.76 16.46
N GLY A 110 2.41 -13.76 17.19
CA GLY A 110 2.69 -12.34 16.96
C GLY A 110 1.99 -11.75 15.74
N ARG A 111 0.96 -12.40 15.21
CA ARG A 111 0.18 -11.89 14.06
C ARG A 111 -0.97 -11.02 14.59
N LEU A 112 -1.26 -9.91 13.93
CA LEU A 112 -2.33 -8.99 14.30
C LEU A 112 -3.69 -9.71 14.29
N SER A 113 -4.33 -9.82 15.44
CA SER A 113 -5.62 -10.52 15.60
C SER A 113 -6.79 -9.59 15.87
N GLU A 114 -6.56 -8.39 16.40
CA GLU A 114 -7.63 -7.44 16.74
C GLU A 114 -7.15 -5.98 16.62
N ILE A 115 -8.04 -5.11 16.14
CA ILE A 115 -7.89 -3.66 16.19
C ILE A 115 -9.12 -3.08 16.87
N GLN A 116 -8.89 -2.29 17.91
CA GLN A 116 -9.92 -1.48 18.56
C GLN A 116 -9.65 0.01 18.33
N LYS A 117 -10.70 0.82 18.26
CA LYS A 117 -10.65 2.27 18.32
C LYS A 117 -11.61 2.76 19.42
N ASP A 118 -11.09 3.54 20.36
CA ASP A 118 -11.85 4.10 21.49
C ASP A 118 -12.66 3.05 22.29
N GLY A 119 -12.13 1.81 22.36
CA GLY A 119 -12.75 0.68 23.04
C GLY A 119 -13.68 -0.16 22.16
N GLU A 120 -14.01 0.30 20.97
CA GLU A 120 -14.85 -0.43 20.01
C GLU A 120 -14.00 -1.24 19.03
N ILE A 121 -14.38 -2.49 18.80
CA ILE A 121 -13.69 -3.38 17.87
C ILE A 121 -14.00 -2.93 16.45
N GLN A 122 -12.93 -2.60 15.72
CA GLN A 122 -13.00 -2.23 14.30
C GLN A 122 -12.75 -3.43 13.41
N TYR A 123 -11.73 -4.24 13.78
CA TYR A 123 -11.30 -5.39 12.99
C TYR A 123 -10.91 -6.57 13.89
N ARG A 124 -11.21 -7.78 13.41
CA ARG A 124 -10.65 -9.04 13.91
C ARG A 124 -10.15 -9.88 12.76
N TYR A 125 -9.14 -10.69 13.02
CA TYR A 125 -8.50 -11.54 12.03
C TYR A 125 -8.22 -12.94 12.58
N GLY A 126 -8.41 -13.95 11.73
CA GLY A 126 -7.96 -15.31 12.02
C GLY A 126 -7.08 -15.84 10.90
N TYR A 127 -6.21 -16.78 11.26
CA TYR A 127 -5.17 -17.28 10.39
C TYR A 127 -5.07 -18.81 10.46
N ASP A 128 -4.61 -19.42 9.38
CA ASP A 128 -4.21 -20.82 9.39
C ASP A 128 -2.78 -21.03 9.90
N ALA A 129 -2.32 -22.28 9.91
CA ALA A 129 -0.99 -22.64 10.36
C ALA A 129 0.14 -22.11 9.44
N PHE A 130 -0.17 -21.79 8.19
CA PHE A 130 0.78 -21.23 7.21
C PHE A 130 0.86 -19.71 7.24
N GLY A 131 0.01 -19.06 8.09
CA GLY A 131 -0.05 -17.60 8.18
C GLY A 131 -1.01 -16.94 7.19
N ASN A 132 -1.77 -17.70 6.42
CA ASN A 132 -2.80 -17.16 5.56
C ASN A 132 -3.99 -16.68 6.39
N ARG A 133 -4.52 -15.48 6.10
CA ARG A 133 -5.70 -14.96 6.80
C ARG A 133 -6.96 -15.71 6.34
N THR A 134 -7.55 -16.54 7.22
CA THR A 134 -8.75 -17.34 6.91
C THR A 134 -10.05 -16.57 7.07
N TRP A 135 -10.06 -15.53 7.88
CA TRP A 135 -11.21 -14.65 8.00
C TRP A 135 -10.80 -13.25 8.48
N LYS A 136 -11.64 -12.27 8.17
CA LYS A 136 -11.63 -10.91 8.67
C LYS A 136 -13.05 -10.56 9.13
N GLU A 137 -13.18 -9.92 10.29
CA GLU A 137 -14.40 -9.23 10.70
C GLU A 137 -14.12 -7.72 10.68
N GLU A 138 -15.02 -6.95 10.10
CA GLU A 138 -14.97 -5.49 10.03
C GLU A 138 -16.35 -4.95 10.38
N SER A 139 -16.45 -4.20 11.48
CA SER A 139 -17.71 -3.61 11.95
C SER A 139 -18.86 -4.65 12.08
N GLY A 140 -18.55 -5.87 12.51
CA GLY A 140 -19.50 -6.97 12.67
C GLY A 140 -19.76 -7.79 11.40
N GLU A 141 -19.23 -7.39 10.25
CA GLU A 141 -19.34 -8.16 9.01
C GLU A 141 -18.11 -9.06 8.81
N GLN A 142 -18.37 -10.35 8.59
CA GLN A 142 -17.29 -11.32 8.39
C GLN A 142 -17.05 -11.62 6.93
N THR A 143 -15.77 -11.57 6.53
CA THR A 143 -15.25 -12.09 5.25
C THR A 143 -14.40 -13.32 5.51
N SER A 144 -14.66 -14.43 4.83
CA SER A 144 -13.87 -15.67 4.91
C SER A 144 -13.03 -15.85 3.64
N TYR A 145 -11.86 -16.48 3.78
CA TYR A 145 -10.89 -16.70 2.70
C TYR A 145 -10.48 -18.16 2.65
N GLN A 146 -10.29 -18.69 1.45
CA GLN A 146 -9.78 -20.04 1.23
C GLN A 146 -8.55 -20.00 0.34
N TYR A 147 -7.62 -20.92 0.62
CA TYR A 147 -6.34 -21.04 -0.06
C TYR A 147 -6.13 -22.44 -0.60
N ASN A 148 -5.39 -22.54 -1.70
CA ASN A 148 -4.94 -23.83 -2.23
C ASN A 148 -3.62 -24.27 -1.56
N ALA A 149 -3.13 -25.45 -1.96
CA ALA A 149 -1.88 -26.01 -1.44
C ALA A 149 -0.61 -25.18 -1.75
N LEU A 150 -0.70 -24.19 -2.65
CA LEU A 150 0.36 -23.26 -2.99
C LEU A 150 0.21 -21.92 -2.24
N ASN A 151 -0.64 -21.85 -1.21
CA ASN A 151 -0.96 -20.63 -0.45
C ASN A 151 -1.53 -19.48 -1.31
N GLN A 152 -2.17 -19.81 -2.45
CA GLN A 152 -2.86 -18.83 -3.26
C GLN A 152 -4.32 -18.75 -2.82
N MET A 153 -4.84 -17.54 -2.62
CA MET A 153 -6.25 -17.33 -2.27
C MET A 153 -7.16 -17.71 -3.43
N VAL A 154 -7.96 -18.77 -3.26
CA VAL A 154 -8.86 -19.27 -4.30
C VAL A 154 -10.29 -18.77 -4.15
N SER A 155 -10.69 -18.34 -2.97
CA SER A 155 -11.99 -17.68 -2.79
C SER A 155 -12.01 -16.75 -1.59
N GLU A 156 -12.89 -15.73 -1.67
CA GLU A 156 -13.36 -14.93 -0.54
C GLU A 156 -14.88 -14.89 -0.53
N ARG A 157 -15.46 -14.81 0.67
CA ARG A 157 -16.91 -14.71 0.85
C ARG A 157 -17.27 -13.72 1.95
N GLN A 158 -18.16 -12.78 1.60
CA GLN A 158 -18.77 -11.83 2.55
C GLN A 158 -20.29 -11.85 2.32
N GLY A 159 -21.04 -12.37 3.30
CA GLY A 159 -22.49 -12.58 3.13
C GLY A 159 -22.80 -13.46 1.92
N GLU A 160 -23.59 -12.94 1.00
CA GLU A 160 -23.98 -13.62 -0.25
C GLU A 160 -22.97 -13.41 -1.40
N ILE A 161 -22.02 -12.49 -1.22
CA ILE A 161 -21.01 -12.22 -2.25
C ILE A 161 -19.87 -13.23 -2.09
N ARG A 162 -19.65 -14.02 -3.13
CA ARG A 162 -18.52 -14.94 -3.26
C ARG A 162 -17.68 -14.55 -4.45
N LYS A 163 -16.39 -14.31 -4.22
CA LYS A 163 -15.41 -14.15 -5.29
C LYS A 163 -14.53 -15.39 -5.36
N GLU A 164 -14.14 -15.76 -6.57
CA GLU A 164 -13.28 -16.89 -6.88
C GLU A 164 -12.12 -16.40 -7.75
N TYR A 165 -10.93 -16.95 -7.50
CA TYR A 165 -9.69 -16.53 -8.11
C TYR A 165 -9.06 -17.69 -8.85
N GLY A 166 -8.85 -17.54 -10.16
CA GLY A 166 -8.22 -18.53 -11.01
C GLY A 166 -6.76 -18.17 -11.27
N TYR A 167 -5.89 -19.20 -11.32
CA TYR A 167 -4.46 -19.04 -11.54
C TYR A 167 -3.98 -19.93 -12.67
N ASP A 168 -2.94 -19.50 -13.38
CA ASP A 168 -2.22 -20.36 -14.33
C ASP A 168 -1.20 -21.25 -13.59
N LYS A 169 -0.56 -22.17 -14.34
CA LYS A 169 0.45 -23.09 -13.79
C LYS A 169 1.71 -22.39 -13.24
N ARG A 170 1.91 -21.11 -13.57
CA ARG A 170 3.02 -20.28 -13.09
C ARG A 170 2.65 -19.43 -11.88
N GLY A 171 1.39 -19.54 -11.41
CA GLY A 171 0.87 -18.83 -10.26
C GLY A 171 0.32 -17.43 -10.57
N ASN A 172 0.20 -17.04 -11.82
CA ASN A 172 -0.38 -15.75 -12.19
C ASN A 172 -1.91 -15.78 -12.05
N LEU A 173 -2.50 -14.74 -11.46
CA LEU A 173 -3.96 -14.57 -11.36
C LEU A 173 -4.54 -14.34 -12.78
N THR A 174 -5.34 -15.27 -13.28
CA THR A 174 -5.91 -15.21 -14.64
C THR A 174 -7.37 -14.79 -14.69
N ALA A 175 -8.12 -15.02 -13.61
CA ALA A 175 -9.54 -14.68 -13.56
C ALA A 175 -10.02 -14.32 -12.16
N ILE A 176 -11.00 -13.43 -12.09
CA ILE A 176 -11.82 -13.16 -10.92
C ILE A 176 -13.28 -13.37 -11.32
N LEU A 177 -13.96 -14.26 -10.59
CA LEU A 177 -15.40 -14.45 -10.68
C LEU A 177 -16.08 -13.86 -9.44
N GLU A 178 -17.33 -13.43 -9.58
CA GLU A 178 -18.19 -13.04 -8.47
C GLU A 178 -19.55 -13.68 -8.67
N ASN A 179 -19.95 -14.50 -7.68
CA ASN A 179 -21.17 -15.31 -7.74
C ASN A 179 -21.28 -16.14 -9.03
N GLY A 180 -20.14 -16.75 -9.45
CA GLY A 180 -20.04 -17.56 -10.67
C GLY A 180 -19.91 -16.77 -11.97
N ALA A 181 -20.19 -15.46 -11.98
CA ALA A 181 -19.99 -14.61 -13.14
C ALA A 181 -18.58 -14.00 -13.16
N TRP A 182 -17.89 -14.07 -14.30
CA TRP A 182 -16.58 -13.47 -14.40
C TRP A 182 -16.65 -11.93 -14.31
N LYS A 183 -15.67 -11.35 -13.63
CA LYS A 183 -15.54 -9.90 -13.43
C LYS A 183 -14.29 -9.33 -14.07
N LYS A 184 -13.17 -10.07 -13.98
CA LYS A 184 -11.89 -9.65 -14.55
C LYS A 184 -11.14 -10.84 -15.13
N ARG A 185 -10.39 -10.61 -16.18
CA ARG A 185 -9.50 -11.57 -16.82
C ARG A 185 -8.16 -10.95 -17.08
N TYR A 186 -7.10 -11.75 -16.96
CA TYR A 186 -5.73 -11.31 -17.10
C TYR A 186 -4.95 -12.28 -17.98
N VAL A 187 -4.12 -11.76 -18.85
CA VAL A 187 -3.23 -12.54 -19.72
C VAL A 187 -1.80 -12.12 -19.46
N TYR A 188 -0.95 -13.12 -19.27
CA TYR A 188 0.46 -12.92 -18.97
C TYR A 188 1.35 -13.49 -20.07
N GLY A 189 2.42 -12.77 -20.38
CA GLY A 189 3.45 -13.20 -21.33
C GLY A 189 4.40 -14.24 -20.76
N ALA A 190 5.38 -14.63 -21.58
CA ALA A 190 6.36 -15.65 -21.22
C ALA A 190 7.20 -15.31 -19.98
N MET A 191 7.39 -14.03 -19.68
CA MET A 191 8.17 -13.51 -18.54
C MET A 191 7.30 -13.19 -17.33
N ASN A 192 6.10 -13.76 -17.19
CA ASN A 192 5.13 -13.47 -16.12
C ASN A 192 4.73 -12.00 -16.02
N ARG A 193 4.79 -11.26 -17.12
CA ARG A 193 4.35 -9.87 -17.18
C ARG A 193 2.93 -9.78 -17.67
N LEU A 194 2.11 -8.94 -17.02
CA LEU A 194 0.72 -8.72 -17.42
C LEU A 194 0.69 -8.05 -18.81
N GLU A 195 0.24 -8.76 -19.84
CA GLU A 195 0.11 -8.23 -21.20
C GLU A 195 -1.27 -7.65 -21.49
N GLU A 196 -2.32 -8.21 -20.83
CA GLU A 196 -3.70 -7.76 -21.05
C GLU A 196 -4.56 -7.94 -19.80
N ALA A 197 -5.44 -6.97 -19.56
CA ALA A 197 -6.48 -7.04 -18.56
C ALA A 197 -7.82 -6.62 -19.16
N VAL A 198 -8.91 -7.34 -18.84
CA VAL A 198 -10.28 -7.02 -19.29
C VAL A 198 -11.24 -7.17 -18.11
N ASP A 199 -12.17 -6.23 -17.95
CA ASP A 199 -13.27 -6.35 -16.99
C ASP A 199 -14.60 -6.74 -17.68
N ALA A 200 -15.60 -7.12 -16.88
CA ALA A 200 -16.90 -7.53 -17.36
C ALA A 200 -17.69 -6.41 -18.07
N ALA A 201 -17.31 -5.15 -17.91
CA ALA A 201 -17.85 -4.03 -18.65
C ALA A 201 -17.20 -3.84 -20.03
N GLY A 202 -16.18 -4.67 -20.34
CA GLY A 202 -15.41 -4.60 -21.58
C GLY A 202 -14.25 -3.64 -21.56
N LYS A 203 -13.98 -2.98 -20.45
CA LYS A 203 -12.79 -2.12 -20.34
C LYS A 203 -11.55 -2.98 -20.43
N GLN A 204 -10.71 -2.71 -21.43
CA GLN A 204 -9.50 -3.45 -21.73
C GLN A 204 -8.27 -2.55 -21.59
N ALA A 205 -7.18 -3.12 -21.06
CA ALA A 205 -5.86 -2.50 -21.08
C ALA A 205 -4.85 -3.51 -21.60
N ARG A 206 -3.94 -3.06 -22.48
CA ARG A 206 -2.79 -3.82 -22.98
C ARG A 206 -1.51 -3.13 -22.57
N TYR A 207 -0.51 -3.91 -22.25
CA TYR A 207 0.76 -3.43 -21.72
C TYR A 207 1.92 -3.91 -22.59
N GLN A 208 2.88 -3.03 -22.82
CA GLN A 208 4.11 -3.30 -23.57
C GLN A 208 5.30 -3.13 -22.64
N TYR A 209 6.30 -3.98 -22.82
CA TYR A 209 7.50 -4.01 -21.99
C TYR A 209 8.76 -4.01 -22.89
N ASN A 210 9.83 -3.36 -22.43
CA ASN A 210 11.14 -3.46 -23.05
C ASN A 210 11.85 -4.77 -22.63
N GLY A 211 13.01 -5.03 -23.22
CA GLY A 211 13.81 -6.23 -22.91
C GLY A 211 14.26 -6.34 -21.44
N LEU A 212 14.37 -5.20 -20.74
CA LEU A 212 14.71 -5.14 -19.31
C LEU A 212 13.50 -5.35 -18.37
N GLY A 213 12.29 -5.41 -18.91
CA GLY A 213 11.08 -5.64 -18.13
C GLY A 213 10.37 -4.39 -17.66
N HIS A 214 10.82 -3.24 -18.04
CA HIS A 214 10.14 -1.98 -17.73
C HIS A 214 8.94 -1.82 -18.67
N ARG A 215 7.80 -1.38 -18.12
CA ARG A 215 6.63 -1.08 -18.92
C ARG A 215 6.84 0.21 -19.70
N VAL A 216 6.85 0.13 -21.02
CA VAL A 216 7.08 1.25 -21.93
C VAL A 216 5.81 1.72 -22.63
N GLY A 217 4.71 0.97 -22.54
CA GLY A 217 3.45 1.37 -23.15
C GLY A 217 2.23 0.82 -22.42
N LYS A 218 1.12 1.56 -22.53
CA LYS A 218 -0.22 1.15 -22.12
C LYS A 218 -1.20 1.60 -23.18
N GLN A 219 -2.07 0.71 -23.64
CA GLN A 219 -3.18 1.01 -24.53
C GLN A 219 -4.48 0.65 -23.81
N GLU A 220 -5.43 1.58 -23.77
CA GLU A 220 -6.74 1.37 -23.16
C GLU A 220 -7.84 1.48 -24.20
N GLY A 221 -8.92 0.71 -24.01
CA GLY A 221 -10.08 0.74 -24.88
C GLY A 221 -11.23 -0.05 -24.32
N VAL A 222 -12.30 -0.17 -25.08
CA VAL A 222 -13.49 -0.91 -24.72
C VAL A 222 -13.76 -1.98 -25.78
N LEU A 223 -13.93 -3.23 -25.34
CA LEU A 223 -14.32 -4.35 -26.20
C LEU A 223 -15.81 -4.27 -26.53
N PRO A 224 -16.20 -4.52 -27.78
CA PRO A 224 -17.60 -4.70 -28.13
C PRO A 224 -18.23 -5.87 -27.35
N LYS A 225 -19.50 -5.73 -26.95
CA LYS A 225 -20.22 -6.71 -26.13
C LYS A 225 -20.21 -8.14 -26.74
N GLU A 226 -20.36 -8.24 -28.06
CA GLU A 226 -20.31 -9.53 -28.78
C GLU A 226 -18.96 -10.24 -28.67
N LYS A 227 -17.87 -9.49 -28.55
CA LYS A 227 -16.51 -10.06 -28.34
C LYS A 227 -16.32 -10.45 -26.87
N LEU A 228 -16.93 -9.71 -25.97
CA LEU A 228 -16.88 -9.96 -24.54
C LEU A 228 -17.50 -11.31 -24.15
N GLU A 229 -18.63 -11.66 -24.76
CA GLU A 229 -19.37 -12.91 -24.50
C GLU A 229 -18.57 -14.17 -24.93
N LYS A 230 -17.63 -14.01 -25.87
CA LYS A 230 -16.78 -15.11 -26.39
C LYS A 230 -15.44 -15.26 -25.64
N LEU A 231 -15.20 -14.49 -24.59
CA LEU A 231 -13.92 -14.52 -23.86
C LEU A 231 -13.80 -15.80 -23.03
N ASP A 232 -12.91 -16.70 -23.46
CA ASP A 232 -12.49 -17.85 -22.68
C ASP A 232 -11.38 -17.42 -21.69
N PRO A 233 -11.55 -17.61 -20.37
CA PRO A 233 -10.53 -17.23 -19.38
C PRO A 233 -9.20 -17.98 -19.57
N GLN A 234 -9.20 -19.09 -20.27
CA GLN A 234 -8.01 -19.93 -20.51
C GLN A 234 -7.29 -19.63 -21.83
N ARG A 235 -7.89 -18.81 -22.70
CA ARG A 235 -7.31 -18.46 -23.99
C ARG A 235 -6.66 -17.08 -23.96
N ARG A 236 -5.51 -16.98 -24.64
CA ARG A 236 -4.85 -15.70 -24.91
C ARG A 236 -5.71 -14.91 -25.91
N VAL A 237 -6.24 -13.77 -25.49
CA VAL A 237 -7.15 -12.99 -26.33
C VAL A 237 -6.37 -11.91 -27.05
N GLY A 238 -6.04 -12.15 -28.32
CA GLY A 238 -5.51 -11.11 -29.23
C GLY A 238 -6.65 -10.41 -29.95
N MET A 239 -7.37 -9.49 -29.29
CA MET A 239 -8.42 -8.70 -29.94
C MET A 239 -8.02 -7.25 -30.15
N GLU A 240 -8.46 -6.66 -31.27
CA GLU A 240 -8.26 -5.22 -31.51
C GLU A 240 -9.05 -4.39 -30.50
N ILE A 241 -8.41 -3.34 -29.98
CA ILE A 241 -9.02 -2.38 -29.07
C ILE A 241 -9.75 -1.34 -29.93
N GLY A 242 -11.07 -1.30 -29.83
CA GLY A 242 -11.87 -0.21 -30.40
C GLY A 242 -11.78 1.02 -29.50
N ASN A 243 -11.72 2.24 -30.06
CA ASN A 243 -11.62 3.52 -29.31
C ASN A 243 -10.52 3.50 -28.23
N SER A 244 -9.27 3.37 -28.64
CA SER A 244 -8.14 3.23 -27.73
C SER A 244 -7.43 4.56 -27.46
N ARG A 245 -7.05 4.78 -26.20
CA ARG A 245 -6.09 5.80 -25.79
C ARG A 245 -4.75 5.13 -25.54
N GLN A 246 -3.72 5.52 -26.28
CA GLN A 246 -2.35 5.04 -26.05
C GLN A 246 -1.64 5.98 -25.07
N ILE A 247 -1.03 5.40 -24.04
CA ILE A 247 -0.16 6.11 -23.09
C ILE A 247 1.22 5.47 -23.21
N THR A 248 2.18 6.26 -23.67
CA THR A 248 3.58 5.85 -23.75
C THR A 248 4.33 6.45 -22.56
N TYR A 249 5.13 5.64 -21.87
CA TYR A 249 5.98 6.09 -20.77
C TYR A 249 7.38 6.31 -21.34
N THR A 250 7.88 7.53 -21.28
CA THR A 250 9.30 7.84 -21.48
C THR A 250 10.04 7.45 -20.20
N LEU A 251 11.03 6.57 -20.33
CA LEU A 251 12.00 6.35 -19.27
C LEU A 251 13.03 7.49 -19.40
N ASP A 252 13.04 8.40 -18.44
CA ASP A 252 14.19 9.25 -18.23
C ASP A 252 15.33 8.34 -17.72
N LEU A 253 16.34 8.13 -18.56
CA LEU A 253 17.55 7.38 -18.27
C LEU A 253 18.50 8.22 -17.42
#